data_5dbf4be1051f03c027a807ab99c165cc
#
_entry.id   5dbf4be1051f03c027a807ab99c165cc
#
_cell.length_a   1.000
_cell.length_b   1.000
_cell.length_c   1.000
_cell.angle_alpha   90.00
_cell.angle_beta   90.00
_cell.angle_gamma   90.00
#
_symmetry.space_group_name_H-M   'P 1'
#
loop_
_entity.id
_entity.type
_entity.pdbx_description
1 polymer ?
#
loop_
_entity_poly.entity_id
_entity_poly.type
_entity_poly.pdbx_seq_one_letter_code
_entity_poly.pdbx_strand_id
1 'polypeptide(L)'
;MIAAEPRLLLLVPAYNEEGRIGPVLREYVRYFRGEYRGGFRLVVVLNGCRDRTLEVVRAAAEEVGGIEWLEFPAPIGKGGALIEGLRLAPETDLIGYVDADGATPPRAFHDLVRHLPGYDCVIGSRWLPGARLGEEQPWKRRVASRVFHGLVQGLFWMHIRDTQCGAKVVRREAIERIHDDLRTADLAFDINLLYCLKRAGFRVLELPTEWTDKLGSKIRLGRSSLTMFLSIVRLRLVYSPFYRLLAPLRPLEEWLYLKLGAPPSLPPRTGTNTPPPPPSAAG
;
A
#
# COMPACT_ATOMS: atom_id res chain seq x y z
N MET A 1 -4.17 11.60 -32.89
CA MET A 1 -2.97 11.37 -32.00
C MET A 1 -3.43 10.59 -30.81
N ILE A 2 -2.91 9.38 -30.59
CA ILE A 2 -3.14 8.63 -29.36
C ILE A 2 -2.38 9.40 -28.28
N ALA A 3 -3.09 9.93 -27.29
CA ALA A 3 -2.45 10.60 -26.14
C ALA A 3 -1.44 9.64 -25.51
N ALA A 4 -0.24 10.12 -25.20
CA ALA A 4 0.76 9.31 -24.51
C ALA A 4 0.17 8.84 -23.17
N GLU A 5 0.35 7.56 -22.84
CA GLU A 5 -0.03 7.04 -21.53
C GLU A 5 0.78 7.77 -20.44
N PRO A 6 0.18 8.04 -19.27
CA PRO A 6 0.82 8.81 -18.20
C PRO A 6 2.05 8.06 -17.62
N ARG A 7 2.97 8.79 -17.00
CA ARG A 7 4.10 8.18 -16.29
C ARG A 7 3.60 7.52 -15.01
N LEU A 8 3.89 6.24 -14.85
CA LEU A 8 3.43 5.40 -13.74
C LEU A 8 4.61 5.01 -12.84
N LEU A 9 4.49 5.31 -11.55
CA LEU A 9 5.32 4.75 -10.50
C LEU A 9 4.56 3.61 -9.81
N LEU A 10 5.17 2.41 -9.78
CA LEU A 10 4.67 1.27 -9.01
C LEU A 10 5.54 1.04 -7.78
N LEU A 11 4.95 1.11 -6.60
CA LEU A 11 5.60 0.80 -5.33
C LEU A 11 5.31 -0.63 -4.90
N VAL A 12 6.34 -1.33 -4.43
CA VAL A 12 6.23 -2.69 -3.88
C VAL A 12 6.84 -2.68 -2.46
N PRO A 13 6.03 -2.51 -1.40
CA PRO A 13 6.52 -2.60 -0.04
C PRO A 13 6.89 -4.04 0.29
N ALA A 14 8.12 -4.26 0.78
CA ALA A 14 8.65 -5.59 1.07
C ALA A 14 9.19 -5.71 2.49
N TYR A 15 8.81 -6.79 3.19
CA TYR A 15 9.34 -7.16 4.50
C TYR A 15 9.53 -8.67 4.59
N ASN A 16 10.80 -9.13 4.48
CA ASN A 16 11.16 -10.55 4.51
C ASN A 16 10.42 -11.38 3.44
N GLU A 17 10.59 -11.03 2.18
CA GLU A 17 9.93 -11.62 1.01
C GLU A 17 10.89 -12.36 0.08
N GLU A 18 12.07 -12.84 0.57
CA GLU A 18 13.10 -13.49 -0.22
C GLU A 18 12.58 -14.63 -1.12
N GLY A 19 11.60 -15.39 -0.65
CA GLY A 19 11.03 -16.54 -1.39
C GLY A 19 10.00 -16.18 -2.46
N ARG A 20 9.50 -14.93 -2.52
CA ARG A 20 8.35 -14.57 -3.37
C ARG A 20 8.58 -13.38 -4.27
N ILE A 21 9.34 -12.39 -3.82
CA ILE A 21 9.44 -11.10 -4.50
C ILE A 21 10.12 -11.18 -5.88
N GLY A 22 11.14 -12.01 -6.06
CA GLY A 22 11.91 -12.07 -7.30
C GLY A 22 11.06 -12.35 -8.54
N PRO A 23 10.28 -13.45 -8.59
CA PRO A 23 9.36 -13.72 -9.70
C PRO A 23 8.37 -12.59 -9.95
N VAL A 24 7.81 -11.99 -8.89
CA VAL A 24 6.84 -10.87 -8.97
C VAL A 24 7.45 -9.67 -9.68
N LEU A 25 8.64 -9.25 -9.28
CA LEU A 25 9.32 -8.09 -9.89
C LEU A 25 9.59 -8.31 -11.38
N ARG A 26 10.09 -9.51 -11.75
CA ARG A 26 10.36 -9.85 -13.15
C ARG A 26 9.09 -9.85 -14.00
N GLU A 27 8.00 -10.40 -13.47
CA GLU A 27 6.72 -10.46 -14.15
C GLU A 27 6.16 -9.06 -14.40
N TYR A 28 6.18 -8.19 -13.39
CA TYR A 28 5.73 -6.81 -13.52
C TYR A 28 6.55 -6.02 -14.53
N VAL A 29 7.87 -6.07 -14.46
CA VAL A 29 8.74 -5.34 -15.39
C VAL A 29 8.55 -5.82 -16.83
N ARG A 30 8.52 -7.15 -17.05
CA ARG A 30 8.33 -7.72 -18.40
C ARG A 30 6.97 -7.33 -18.97
N TYR A 31 5.91 -7.43 -18.17
CA TYR A 31 4.56 -7.07 -18.59
C TYR A 31 4.46 -5.59 -18.95
N PHE A 32 4.85 -4.68 -18.06
CA PHE A 32 4.70 -3.25 -18.30
C PHE A 32 5.62 -2.74 -19.40
N ARG A 33 6.78 -3.32 -19.59
CA ARG A 33 7.65 -3.00 -20.72
C ARG A 33 7.05 -3.40 -22.08
N GLY A 34 6.28 -4.49 -22.12
CA GLY A 34 5.60 -4.95 -23.34
C GLY A 34 4.26 -4.26 -23.61
N GLU A 35 3.49 -4.01 -22.58
CA GLU A 35 2.06 -3.64 -22.71
C GLU A 35 1.75 -2.19 -22.35
N TYR A 36 2.67 -1.48 -21.67
CA TYR A 36 2.45 -0.09 -21.25
C TYR A 36 3.31 0.86 -22.08
N ARG A 37 2.69 1.86 -22.67
CA ARG A 37 3.37 2.81 -23.56
C ARG A 37 3.79 4.11 -22.86
N GLY A 38 3.40 4.31 -21.62
CA GLY A 38 3.85 5.40 -20.76
C GLY A 38 5.19 5.12 -20.12
N GLY A 39 5.77 6.11 -19.44
CA GLY A 39 6.94 5.90 -18.60
C GLY A 39 6.57 5.00 -17.41
N PHE A 40 7.30 3.91 -17.18
CA PHE A 40 7.09 2.98 -16.07
C PHE A 40 8.34 2.90 -15.18
N ARG A 41 8.14 3.13 -13.87
CA ARG A 41 9.14 2.93 -12.82
C ARG A 41 8.60 1.96 -11.78
N LEU A 42 9.41 1.00 -11.37
CA LEU A 42 9.10 0.09 -10.29
C LEU A 42 10.09 0.32 -9.16
N VAL A 43 9.59 0.68 -7.98
CA VAL A 43 10.40 0.93 -6.78
C VAL A 43 9.99 -0.02 -5.67
N VAL A 44 10.93 -0.85 -5.23
CA VAL A 44 10.77 -1.71 -4.06
C VAL A 44 11.12 -0.91 -2.80
N VAL A 45 10.22 -0.90 -1.82
CA VAL A 45 10.49 -0.26 -0.53
C VAL A 45 10.80 -1.34 0.51
N LEU A 46 12.09 -1.54 0.77
CA LEU A 46 12.61 -2.53 1.72
C LEU A 46 12.45 -2.00 3.15
N ASN A 47 11.60 -2.65 3.92
CA ASN A 47 11.13 -2.19 5.22
C ASN A 47 11.77 -3.00 6.37
N GLY A 48 13.04 -2.78 6.66
CA GLY A 48 13.76 -3.46 7.74
C GLY A 48 13.89 -4.96 7.52
N CYS A 49 14.18 -5.39 6.29
CA CYS A 49 14.35 -6.80 5.94
C CYS A 49 15.55 -7.41 6.69
N ARG A 50 15.37 -8.66 7.16
CA ARG A 50 16.41 -9.42 7.88
C ARG A 50 16.80 -10.72 7.18
N ASP A 51 16.13 -11.02 6.08
CA ASP A 51 16.39 -12.14 5.19
C ASP A 51 17.11 -11.65 3.91
N ARG A 52 17.24 -12.48 2.91
CA ARG A 52 17.89 -12.15 1.64
C ARG A 52 17.00 -11.40 0.64
N THR A 53 15.97 -10.69 1.11
CA THR A 53 15.07 -9.93 0.20
C THR A 53 15.85 -8.92 -0.64
N LEU A 54 16.81 -8.18 -0.06
CA LEU A 54 17.62 -7.20 -0.79
C LEU A 54 18.45 -7.85 -1.90
N GLU A 55 19.11 -8.98 -1.62
CA GLU A 55 19.89 -9.69 -2.63
C GLU A 55 19.01 -10.18 -3.78
N VAL A 56 17.79 -10.67 -3.47
CA VAL A 56 16.82 -11.10 -4.48
C VAL A 56 16.35 -9.93 -5.34
N VAL A 57 16.13 -8.74 -4.74
CA VAL A 57 15.76 -7.52 -5.46
C VAL A 57 16.89 -7.09 -6.39
N ARG A 58 18.14 -7.06 -5.91
CA ARG A 58 19.33 -6.73 -6.71
C ARG A 58 19.51 -7.69 -7.90
N ALA A 59 19.43 -8.98 -7.65
CA ALA A 59 19.52 -9.99 -8.71
C ALA A 59 18.41 -9.84 -9.76
N ALA A 60 17.19 -9.53 -9.35
CA ALA A 60 16.10 -9.24 -10.29
C ALA A 60 16.36 -7.94 -11.08
N ALA A 61 16.90 -6.90 -10.44
CA ALA A 61 17.25 -5.64 -11.10
C ALA A 61 18.36 -5.82 -12.14
N GLU A 62 19.38 -6.63 -11.84
CA GLU A 62 20.45 -7.00 -12.79
C GLU A 62 19.91 -7.79 -13.99
N GLU A 63 18.98 -8.73 -13.76
CA GLU A 63 18.43 -9.59 -14.79
C GLU A 63 17.51 -8.86 -15.77
N VAL A 64 16.55 -8.06 -15.26
CA VAL A 64 15.53 -7.44 -16.12
C VAL A 64 15.68 -5.93 -16.27
N GLY A 65 16.50 -5.27 -15.45
CA GLY A 65 16.63 -3.81 -15.42
C GLY A 65 15.36 -3.10 -14.94
N GLY A 66 15.43 -1.77 -14.72
CA GLY A 66 14.25 -0.94 -14.44
C GLY A 66 13.58 -1.20 -13.08
N ILE A 67 14.31 -1.82 -12.13
CA ILE A 67 13.89 -1.98 -10.73
C ILE A 67 14.78 -1.09 -9.87
N GLU A 68 14.19 -0.18 -9.17
CA GLU A 68 14.82 0.68 -8.16
C GLU A 68 14.42 0.19 -6.76
N TRP A 69 15.13 0.62 -5.72
CA TRP A 69 14.73 0.33 -4.34
C TRP A 69 15.09 1.46 -3.38
N LEU A 70 14.27 1.58 -2.33
CA LEU A 70 14.54 2.37 -1.14
C LEU A 70 14.74 1.39 0.02
N GLU A 71 15.79 1.56 0.81
CA GLU A 71 16.11 0.69 1.93
C GLU A 71 15.98 1.44 3.26
N PHE A 72 15.19 0.85 4.16
CA PHE A 72 15.07 1.29 5.55
C PHE A 72 15.65 0.20 6.46
N PRO A 73 16.73 0.50 7.21
CA PRO A 73 17.38 -0.49 8.09
C PRO A 73 16.47 -0.94 9.24
N ALA A 74 15.61 -0.05 9.72
CA ALA A 74 14.64 -0.35 10.77
C ALA A 74 13.23 -0.51 10.18
N PRO A 75 12.39 -1.44 10.73
CA PRO A 75 11.02 -1.59 10.30
C PRO A 75 10.20 -0.32 10.58
N ILE A 76 9.67 0.29 9.53
CA ILE A 76 8.77 1.46 9.59
C ILE A 76 7.31 1.08 9.32
N GLY A 77 7.02 -0.21 9.17
CA GLY A 77 5.69 -0.74 8.84
C GLY A 77 5.32 -0.63 7.36
N LYS A 78 4.32 -1.42 6.90
CA LYS A 78 3.85 -1.36 5.51
C LYS A 78 3.40 0.05 5.13
N GLY A 79 2.59 0.66 5.98
CA GLY A 79 2.10 2.03 5.75
C GLY A 79 3.23 3.05 5.71
N GLY A 80 4.21 2.95 6.62
CA GLY A 80 5.39 3.80 6.61
C GLY A 80 6.19 3.68 5.32
N ALA A 81 6.43 2.45 4.86
CA ALA A 81 7.11 2.20 3.60
C ALA A 81 6.38 2.82 2.40
N LEU A 82 5.04 2.71 2.36
CA LEU A 82 4.23 3.34 1.32
C LEU A 82 4.26 4.86 1.43
N ILE A 83 4.11 5.46 2.62
CA ILE A 83 4.18 6.91 2.80
C ILE A 83 5.52 7.46 2.30
N GLU A 84 6.63 6.79 2.61
CA GLU A 84 7.95 7.20 2.11
C GLU A 84 8.07 7.03 0.59
N GLY A 85 7.55 5.94 0.02
CA GLY A 85 7.51 5.73 -1.42
C GLY A 85 6.65 6.78 -2.15
N LEU A 86 5.53 7.21 -1.57
CA LEU A 86 4.65 8.23 -2.14
C LEU A 86 5.34 9.62 -2.25
N ARG A 87 6.47 9.85 -1.56
CA ARG A 87 7.28 11.06 -1.73
C ARG A 87 7.87 11.21 -3.13
N LEU A 88 7.92 10.12 -3.90
CA LEU A 88 8.35 10.14 -5.29
C LEU A 88 7.25 10.64 -6.26
N ALA A 89 6.06 11.02 -5.74
CA ALA A 89 4.92 11.51 -6.53
C ALA A 89 5.25 12.63 -7.53
N PRO A 90 6.05 13.66 -7.19
CA PRO A 90 6.31 14.78 -8.10
C PRO A 90 6.96 14.38 -9.42
N GLU A 91 7.60 13.21 -9.47
CA GLU A 91 8.31 12.71 -10.65
C GLU A 91 7.42 11.93 -11.62
N THR A 92 6.15 11.72 -11.29
CA THR A 92 5.23 10.85 -12.04
C THR A 92 3.86 11.50 -12.21
N ASP A 93 2.99 10.90 -13.01
CA ASP A 93 1.61 11.33 -13.19
C ASP A 93 0.65 10.45 -12.37
N LEU A 94 1.01 9.17 -12.22
CA LEU A 94 0.28 8.17 -11.46
C LEU A 94 1.21 7.45 -10.49
N ILE A 95 0.70 7.15 -9.30
CA ILE A 95 1.38 6.26 -8.35
C ILE A 95 0.46 5.13 -7.98
N GLY A 96 0.96 3.92 -8.09
CA GLY A 96 0.28 2.76 -7.59
C GLY A 96 1.14 1.93 -6.65
N TYR A 97 0.53 0.98 -5.99
CA TYR A 97 1.25 -0.04 -5.22
C TYR A 97 0.58 -1.39 -5.31
N VAL A 98 1.40 -2.42 -5.13
CA VAL A 98 0.98 -3.81 -5.03
C VAL A 98 1.74 -4.51 -3.92
N ASP A 99 1.14 -5.54 -3.34
CA ASP A 99 1.81 -6.37 -2.34
C ASP A 99 2.91 -7.22 -2.99
N ALA A 100 4.01 -7.46 -2.27
CA ALA A 100 5.19 -8.19 -2.75
C ALA A 100 4.96 -9.70 -2.95
N ASP A 101 3.80 -10.21 -2.54
CA ASP A 101 3.48 -11.65 -2.56
C ASP A 101 2.97 -12.16 -3.92
N GLY A 102 2.74 -11.25 -4.87
CA GLY A 102 2.23 -11.58 -6.21
C GLY A 102 0.77 -12.01 -6.24
N ALA A 103 -0.02 -11.65 -5.22
CA ALA A 103 -1.45 -11.95 -5.18
C ALA A 103 -2.23 -11.25 -6.30
N THR A 104 -1.80 -10.06 -6.72
CA THR A 104 -2.35 -9.33 -7.86
C THR A 104 -1.43 -9.48 -9.07
N PRO A 105 -1.86 -10.09 -10.17
CA PRO A 105 -1.04 -10.18 -11.39
C PRO A 105 -0.92 -8.83 -12.09
N PRO A 106 0.15 -8.59 -12.88
CA PRO A 106 0.38 -7.32 -13.57
C PRO A 106 -0.79 -6.85 -14.43
N ARG A 107 -1.45 -7.77 -15.12
CA ARG A 107 -2.63 -7.48 -15.96
C ARG A 107 -3.75 -6.87 -15.13
N ALA A 108 -4.04 -7.45 -13.96
CA ALA A 108 -5.11 -6.94 -13.09
C ALA A 108 -4.78 -5.54 -12.55
N PHE A 109 -3.52 -5.26 -12.22
CA PHE A 109 -3.09 -3.93 -11.84
C PHE A 109 -3.17 -2.94 -13.02
N HIS A 110 -2.77 -3.35 -14.23
CA HIS A 110 -2.89 -2.53 -15.43
C HIS A 110 -4.35 -2.16 -15.74
N ASP A 111 -5.30 -3.06 -15.48
CA ASP A 111 -6.72 -2.76 -15.61
C ASP A 111 -7.16 -1.62 -14.69
N LEU A 112 -6.59 -1.51 -13.47
CA LEU A 112 -6.85 -0.35 -12.60
C LEU A 112 -6.35 0.95 -13.24
N VAL A 113 -5.15 0.93 -13.83
CA VAL A 113 -4.57 2.10 -14.53
C VAL A 113 -5.46 2.54 -15.68
N ARG A 114 -5.96 1.60 -16.50
CA ARG A 114 -6.83 1.87 -17.64
C ARG A 114 -8.17 2.51 -17.25
N HIS A 115 -8.68 2.21 -16.07
CA HIS A 115 -9.96 2.73 -15.59
C HIS A 115 -9.82 4.03 -14.76
N LEU A 116 -8.60 4.57 -14.63
CA LEU A 116 -8.39 5.81 -13.89
C LEU A 116 -8.96 7.07 -14.57
N PRO A 117 -9.09 7.18 -15.92
CA PRO A 117 -9.72 8.34 -16.54
C PRO A 117 -11.11 8.61 -15.94
N GLY A 118 -11.31 9.85 -15.45
CA GLY A 118 -12.55 10.25 -14.78
C GLY A 118 -12.55 10.04 -13.26
N TYR A 119 -11.53 9.38 -12.68
CA TYR A 119 -11.36 9.15 -11.24
C TYR A 119 -9.99 9.64 -10.77
N ASP A 120 -9.86 9.79 -9.46
CA ASP A 120 -8.62 10.22 -8.82
C ASP A 120 -7.87 9.04 -8.19
N CYS A 121 -8.60 7.97 -7.85
CA CYS A 121 -8.07 6.72 -7.34
C CYS A 121 -8.90 5.54 -7.89
N VAL A 122 -8.23 4.47 -8.26
CA VAL A 122 -8.87 3.18 -8.60
C VAL A 122 -8.25 2.09 -7.75
N ILE A 123 -9.10 1.25 -7.17
CA ILE A 123 -8.69 0.15 -6.31
C ILE A 123 -9.23 -1.17 -6.82
N GLY A 124 -8.45 -2.23 -6.64
CA GLY A 124 -8.94 -3.59 -6.82
C GLY A 124 -9.92 -3.97 -5.70
N SER A 125 -10.91 -4.77 -6.01
CA SER A 125 -11.85 -5.30 -5.03
C SER A 125 -12.08 -6.80 -5.26
N ARG A 126 -11.84 -7.56 -4.21
CA ARG A 126 -12.07 -9.01 -4.16
C ARG A 126 -13.56 -9.36 -3.91
N TRP A 127 -14.37 -8.35 -3.59
CA TRP A 127 -15.73 -8.51 -3.11
C TRP A 127 -16.80 -8.06 -4.13
N LEU A 128 -16.38 -7.46 -5.22
CA LEU A 128 -17.28 -7.10 -6.30
C LEU A 128 -17.64 -8.32 -7.16
N PRO A 129 -18.87 -8.37 -7.71
CA PRO A 129 -19.22 -9.36 -8.73
C PRO A 129 -18.22 -9.30 -9.89
N GLY A 130 -17.73 -10.45 -10.33
CA GLY A 130 -16.72 -10.54 -11.39
C GLY A 130 -15.27 -10.62 -10.90
N ALA A 131 -15.02 -10.46 -9.59
CA ALA A 131 -13.70 -10.73 -9.02
C ALA A 131 -13.33 -12.22 -9.18
N ARG A 132 -12.08 -12.48 -9.59
CA ARG A 132 -11.55 -13.84 -9.78
C ARG A 132 -10.60 -14.18 -8.64
N LEU A 133 -11.03 -15.08 -7.76
CA LEU A 133 -10.24 -15.53 -6.61
C LEU A 133 -9.66 -16.91 -6.92
N GLY A 134 -8.34 -17.07 -6.87
CA GLY A 134 -7.64 -18.31 -7.25
C GLY A 134 -7.85 -19.47 -6.28
N GLU A 135 -8.05 -19.21 -4.99
CA GLU A 135 -8.31 -20.23 -3.97
C GLU A 135 -9.40 -19.76 -3.00
N GLU A 136 -10.21 -20.70 -2.52
CA GLU A 136 -11.23 -20.40 -1.51
C GLU A 136 -10.57 -20.14 -0.15
N GLN A 137 -10.84 -18.96 0.40
CA GLN A 137 -10.38 -18.64 1.75
C GLN A 137 -11.14 -19.46 2.81
N PRO A 138 -10.46 -19.94 3.86
CA PRO A 138 -11.11 -20.58 5.00
C PRO A 138 -12.25 -19.73 5.55
N TRP A 139 -13.38 -20.35 5.87
CA TRP A 139 -14.60 -19.65 6.32
C TRP A 139 -14.35 -18.70 7.50
N LYS A 140 -13.47 -19.08 8.45
CA LYS A 140 -13.09 -18.25 9.60
C LYS A 140 -12.46 -16.91 9.16
N ARG A 141 -11.62 -16.95 8.13
CA ARG A 141 -10.98 -15.76 7.56
C ARG A 141 -12.01 -14.87 6.84
N ARG A 142 -12.97 -15.49 6.15
CA ARG A 142 -14.08 -14.77 5.50
C ARG A 142 -14.96 -14.05 6.52
N VAL A 143 -15.33 -14.71 7.63
CA VAL A 143 -16.11 -14.09 8.72
C VAL A 143 -15.33 -12.95 9.35
N ALA A 144 -14.07 -13.16 9.74
CA ALA A 144 -13.24 -12.11 10.32
C ALA A 144 -13.10 -10.90 9.40
N SER A 145 -12.93 -11.13 8.10
CA SER A 145 -12.87 -10.06 7.09
C SER A 145 -14.17 -9.27 6.99
N ARG A 146 -15.33 -9.94 7.06
CA ARG A 146 -16.65 -9.27 7.04
C ARG A 146 -16.92 -8.45 8.30
N VAL A 147 -16.57 -8.98 9.47
CA VAL A 147 -16.67 -8.24 10.74
C VAL A 147 -15.79 -6.99 10.69
N PHE A 148 -14.54 -7.15 10.26
CA PHE A 148 -13.62 -6.03 10.09
C PHE A 148 -14.15 -4.98 9.11
N HIS A 149 -14.69 -5.40 7.97
CA HIS A 149 -15.33 -4.51 7.01
C HIS A 149 -16.51 -3.74 7.64
N GLY A 150 -17.39 -4.43 8.37
CA GLY A 150 -18.48 -3.79 9.08
C GLY A 150 -18.02 -2.70 10.06
N LEU A 151 -16.93 -2.97 10.80
CA LEU A 151 -16.31 -1.98 11.70
C LEU A 151 -15.77 -0.77 10.92
N VAL A 152 -15.07 -0.98 9.81
CA VAL A 152 -14.56 0.11 8.97
C VAL A 152 -15.71 0.95 8.42
N GLN A 153 -16.78 0.32 7.93
CA GLN A 153 -17.95 1.02 7.42
C GLN A 153 -18.63 1.86 8.53
N GLY A 154 -18.82 1.29 9.71
CA GLY A 154 -19.41 1.99 10.86
C GLY A 154 -18.58 3.17 11.36
N LEU A 155 -17.25 3.07 11.32
CA LEU A 155 -16.35 4.11 11.82
C LEU A 155 -16.06 5.21 10.78
N PHE A 156 -15.98 4.90 9.49
CA PHE A 156 -15.50 5.83 8.47
C PHE A 156 -16.52 6.19 7.38
N TRP A 157 -17.64 5.45 7.28
CA TRP A 157 -18.75 5.70 6.34
C TRP A 157 -18.28 5.85 4.89
N MET A 158 -17.31 4.99 4.48
CA MET A 158 -16.65 5.15 3.19
C MET A 158 -17.40 4.58 1.99
N HIS A 159 -18.34 3.67 2.19
CA HIS A 159 -19.07 2.96 1.12
C HIS A 159 -18.16 2.23 0.11
N ILE A 160 -16.97 1.80 0.54
CA ILE A 160 -16.00 1.02 -0.21
C ILE A 160 -16.07 -0.41 0.30
N ARG A 161 -16.24 -1.40 -0.59
CA ARG A 161 -16.42 -2.81 -0.22
C ARG A 161 -15.12 -3.48 0.19
N ASP A 162 -14.02 -3.23 -0.52
CA ASP A 162 -12.72 -3.81 -0.21
C ASP A 162 -11.65 -2.74 0.02
N THR A 163 -11.61 -2.19 1.23
CA THR A 163 -10.63 -1.16 1.59
C THR A 163 -9.20 -1.68 1.66
N GLN A 164 -8.99 -3.00 1.78
CA GLN A 164 -7.70 -3.62 2.06
C GLN A 164 -7.12 -4.44 0.90
N CYS A 165 -7.67 -4.35 -0.30
CA CYS A 165 -7.03 -4.92 -1.47
C CYS A 165 -5.67 -4.26 -1.67
N GLY A 166 -4.60 -5.06 -1.80
CA GLY A 166 -3.22 -4.60 -1.93
C GLY A 166 -2.86 -3.97 -3.27
N ALA A 167 -3.85 -3.70 -4.14
CA ALA A 167 -3.63 -3.09 -5.44
C ALA A 167 -4.44 -1.80 -5.57
N LYS A 168 -3.75 -0.67 -5.68
CA LYS A 168 -4.35 0.66 -5.84
C LYS A 168 -3.50 1.54 -6.74
N VAL A 169 -4.15 2.41 -7.50
CA VAL A 169 -3.51 3.45 -8.29
C VAL A 169 -4.18 4.79 -8.04
N VAL A 170 -3.40 5.85 -7.90
CA VAL A 170 -3.85 7.19 -7.50
C VAL A 170 -3.16 8.23 -8.38
N ARG A 171 -3.84 9.31 -8.71
CA ARG A 171 -3.24 10.47 -9.38
C ARG A 171 -2.25 11.16 -8.47
N ARG A 172 -1.16 11.67 -9.07
CA ARG A 172 -0.15 12.46 -8.33
C ARG A 172 -0.79 13.59 -7.52
N GLU A 173 -1.63 14.41 -8.13
CA GLU A 173 -2.23 15.58 -7.49
C GLU A 173 -3.05 15.19 -6.24
N ALA A 174 -3.71 14.03 -6.28
CA ALA A 174 -4.46 13.52 -5.14
C ALA A 174 -3.51 13.09 -4.00
N ILE A 175 -2.38 12.46 -4.33
CA ILE A 175 -1.36 12.10 -3.33
C ILE A 175 -0.73 13.35 -2.73
N GLU A 176 -0.30 14.32 -3.53
CA GLU A 176 0.31 15.55 -3.05
C GLU A 176 -0.62 16.30 -2.08
N ARG A 177 -1.93 16.30 -2.38
CA ARG A 177 -2.93 16.96 -1.54
C ARG A 177 -3.13 16.32 -0.17
N ILE A 178 -3.01 14.99 -0.07
CA ILE A 178 -3.32 14.25 1.17
C ILE A 178 -2.08 13.72 1.90
N HIS A 179 -0.90 13.79 1.29
CA HIS A 179 0.29 13.13 1.80
C HIS A 179 0.60 13.50 3.27
N ASP A 180 0.46 14.76 3.63
CA ASP A 180 0.72 15.23 5.00
C ASP A 180 -0.36 14.78 6.00
N ASP A 181 -1.50 14.32 5.51
CA ASP A 181 -2.57 13.76 6.32
C ASP A 181 -2.41 12.25 6.55
N LEU A 182 -1.52 11.57 5.83
CA LEU A 182 -1.26 10.14 6.03
C LEU A 182 -0.50 9.92 7.34
N ARG A 183 -1.14 9.26 8.31
CA ARG A 183 -0.64 9.16 9.69
C ARG A 183 -0.40 7.74 10.19
N THR A 184 -0.80 6.74 9.40
CA THR A 184 -0.80 5.35 9.84
C THR A 184 0.30 4.56 9.13
N ALA A 185 1.28 4.10 9.90
CA ALA A 185 2.43 3.33 9.40
C ALA A 185 2.16 1.82 9.30
N ASP A 186 1.07 1.33 9.85
CA ASP A 186 0.73 -0.08 9.95
C ASP A 186 -0.18 -0.58 8.80
N LEU A 187 -0.82 -1.73 9.02
CA LEU A 187 -1.74 -2.35 8.05
C LEU A 187 -3.05 -1.56 7.82
N ALA A 188 -3.38 -0.57 8.67
CA ALA A 188 -4.52 0.31 8.46
C ALA A 188 -4.22 1.47 7.49
N PHE A 189 -3.02 1.52 6.90
CA PHE A 189 -2.65 2.51 5.89
C PHE A 189 -3.64 2.55 4.72
N ASP A 190 -4.09 1.39 4.24
CA ASP A 190 -5.05 1.29 3.14
C ASP A 190 -6.35 2.05 3.45
N ILE A 191 -6.83 1.96 4.69
CA ILE A 191 -8.03 2.69 5.16
C ILE A 191 -7.70 4.19 5.30
N ASN A 192 -6.52 4.52 5.84
CA ASN A 192 -6.08 5.90 5.98
C ASN A 192 -6.01 6.62 4.64
N LEU A 193 -5.39 6.01 3.63
CA LEU A 193 -5.30 6.54 2.27
C LEU A 193 -6.70 6.86 1.71
N LEU A 194 -7.60 5.86 1.72
CA LEU A 194 -8.95 6.00 1.17
C LEU A 194 -9.78 7.03 1.94
N TYR A 195 -9.63 7.08 3.25
CA TYR A 195 -10.32 8.06 4.08
C TYR A 195 -9.85 9.49 3.81
N CYS A 196 -8.53 9.71 3.67
CA CYS A 196 -7.97 11.01 3.31
C CYS A 196 -8.43 11.46 1.92
N LEU A 197 -8.39 10.57 0.92
CA LEU A 197 -8.89 10.85 -0.43
C LEU A 197 -10.37 11.27 -0.40
N LYS A 198 -11.20 10.51 0.31
CA LYS A 198 -12.63 10.82 0.42
C LYS A 198 -12.87 12.15 1.13
N ARG A 199 -12.16 12.44 2.23
CA ARG A 199 -12.27 13.73 2.93
C ARG A 199 -11.86 14.92 2.06
N ALA A 200 -10.89 14.72 1.20
CA ALA A 200 -10.43 15.74 0.26
C ALA A 200 -11.34 15.90 -0.98
N GLY A 201 -12.42 15.10 -1.07
CA GLY A 201 -13.42 15.17 -2.15
C GLY A 201 -13.02 14.41 -3.42
N PHE A 202 -11.98 13.58 -3.38
CA PHE A 202 -11.54 12.80 -4.53
C PHE A 202 -12.46 11.61 -4.81
N ARG A 203 -12.59 11.27 -6.10
CA ARG A 203 -13.42 10.18 -6.60
C ARG A 203 -12.63 8.88 -6.61
N VAL A 204 -13.14 7.88 -5.89
CA VAL A 204 -12.56 6.54 -5.80
C VAL A 204 -13.46 5.54 -6.51
N LEU A 205 -12.90 4.75 -7.43
CA LEU A 205 -13.56 3.66 -8.12
C LEU A 205 -13.06 2.32 -7.58
N GLU A 206 -13.97 1.39 -7.30
CA GLU A 206 -13.64 -0.01 -7.07
C GLU A 206 -13.85 -0.82 -8.35
N LEU A 207 -12.88 -1.66 -8.70
CA LEU A 207 -12.99 -2.60 -9.81
C LEU A 207 -12.87 -4.05 -9.31
N PRO A 208 -13.66 -4.99 -9.84
CA PRO A 208 -13.42 -6.39 -9.58
C PRO A 208 -12.02 -6.76 -10.07
N THR A 209 -11.25 -7.43 -9.24
CA THR A 209 -9.86 -7.77 -9.55
C THR A 209 -9.63 -9.27 -9.60
N GLU A 210 -8.56 -9.66 -10.28
CA GLU A 210 -7.99 -10.99 -10.18
C GLU A 210 -7.02 -11.02 -8.99
N TRP A 211 -7.22 -11.97 -8.09
CA TRP A 211 -6.42 -12.08 -6.88
C TRP A 211 -6.24 -13.54 -6.48
N THR A 212 -5.00 -13.96 -6.25
CA THR A 212 -4.68 -15.33 -5.85
C THR A 212 -4.04 -15.32 -4.47
N ASP A 213 -4.66 -15.99 -3.51
CA ASP A 213 -4.07 -16.15 -2.17
C ASP A 213 -2.79 -16.99 -2.29
N LYS A 214 -1.64 -16.39 -2.00
CA LYS A 214 -0.38 -17.12 -1.99
C LYS A 214 -0.17 -17.75 -0.62
N LEU A 215 -0.07 -19.08 -0.60
CA LEU A 215 0.24 -19.85 0.62
C LEU A 215 1.51 -19.30 1.28
N GLY A 216 1.49 -19.12 2.60
CA GLY A 216 2.63 -18.61 3.37
C GLY A 216 2.46 -17.20 3.96
N SER A 217 1.24 -16.66 3.98
CA SER A 217 0.95 -15.44 4.74
C SER A 217 1.38 -15.61 6.20
N LYS A 218 2.39 -14.85 6.64
CA LYS A 218 2.94 -14.87 8.01
C LYS A 218 2.00 -14.20 9.04
N ILE A 219 0.78 -13.83 8.63
CA ILE A 219 -0.19 -13.14 9.49
C ILE A 219 -0.83 -14.13 10.46
N ARG A 220 -0.46 -14.05 11.74
CA ARG A 220 -1.08 -14.80 12.85
C ARG A 220 -2.46 -14.19 13.14
N LEU A 221 -3.55 -14.87 12.75
CA LEU A 221 -4.94 -14.36 12.78
C LEU A 221 -5.33 -13.64 14.09
N GLY A 222 -5.02 -14.18 15.26
CA GLY A 222 -5.50 -13.61 16.53
C GLY A 222 -4.84 -12.26 16.89
N ARG A 223 -3.50 -12.22 16.92
CA ARG A 223 -2.74 -11.02 17.33
C ARG A 223 -2.86 -9.90 16.29
N SER A 224 -2.79 -10.27 15.02
CA SER A 224 -2.91 -9.30 13.92
C SER A 224 -4.30 -8.68 13.84
N SER A 225 -5.37 -9.43 14.12
CA SER A 225 -6.74 -8.90 14.14
C SER A 225 -6.96 -7.88 15.25
N LEU A 226 -6.42 -8.12 16.45
CA LEU A 226 -6.51 -7.17 17.56
C LEU A 226 -5.70 -5.89 17.25
N THR A 227 -4.47 -6.05 16.77
CA THR A 227 -3.64 -4.90 16.40
C THR A 227 -4.33 -4.05 15.33
N MET A 228 -4.91 -4.70 14.33
CA MET A 228 -5.62 -4.05 13.25
C MET A 228 -6.89 -3.33 13.73
N PHE A 229 -7.64 -3.93 14.65
CA PHE A 229 -8.78 -3.28 15.31
C PHE A 229 -8.35 -2.01 16.05
N LEU A 230 -7.29 -2.10 16.87
CA LEU A 230 -6.75 -0.95 17.59
C LEU A 230 -6.27 0.14 16.65
N SER A 231 -5.63 -0.24 15.53
CA SER A 231 -5.17 0.70 14.50
C SER A 231 -6.31 1.49 13.88
N ILE A 232 -7.44 0.85 13.55
CA ILE A 232 -8.59 1.56 12.97
C ILE A 232 -9.31 2.45 13.99
N VAL A 233 -9.42 2.02 15.25
CA VAL A 233 -9.96 2.86 16.33
C VAL A 233 -9.07 4.09 16.52
N ARG A 234 -7.75 3.89 16.61
CA ARG A 234 -6.78 4.97 16.68
C ARG A 234 -6.90 5.92 15.51
N LEU A 235 -6.94 5.39 14.28
CA LEU A 235 -7.10 6.20 13.08
C LEU A 235 -8.36 7.07 13.17
N ARG A 236 -9.48 6.52 13.65
CA ARG A 236 -10.71 7.27 13.83
C ARG A 236 -10.58 8.37 14.87
N LEU A 237 -9.85 8.12 15.96
CA LEU A 237 -9.59 9.11 17.01
C LEU A 237 -8.68 10.23 16.51
N VAL A 238 -7.64 9.91 15.74
CA VAL A 238 -6.71 10.90 15.15
C VAL A 238 -7.45 11.93 14.27
N TYR A 239 -8.46 11.51 13.55
CA TYR A 239 -9.31 12.39 12.72
C TYR A 239 -10.53 12.94 13.45
N SER A 240 -10.68 12.66 14.74
CA SER A 240 -11.75 13.23 15.57
C SER A 240 -11.40 14.65 16.03
N PRO A 241 -12.39 15.56 16.13
CA PRO A 241 -12.17 16.87 16.74
C PRO A 241 -11.73 16.77 18.21
N PHE A 242 -12.03 15.65 18.87
CA PHE A 242 -11.66 15.36 20.25
C PHE A 242 -10.21 14.87 20.43
N TYR A 243 -9.44 14.70 19.35
CA TYR A 243 -8.07 14.18 19.41
C TYR A 243 -7.14 14.97 20.36
N ARG A 244 -7.30 16.28 20.41
CA ARG A 244 -6.53 17.14 21.32
C ARG A 244 -6.80 16.84 22.80
N LEU A 245 -8.03 16.45 23.15
CA LEU A 245 -8.41 16.07 24.51
C LEU A 245 -7.82 14.70 24.90
N LEU A 246 -7.56 13.83 23.92
CA LEU A 246 -6.97 12.52 24.12
C LEU A 246 -5.43 12.53 24.09
N ALA A 247 -4.80 13.68 23.81
CA ALA A 247 -3.36 13.82 23.76
C ALA A 247 -2.62 13.32 25.03
N PRO A 248 -3.14 13.49 26.26
CA PRO A 248 -2.51 12.96 27.46
C PRO A 248 -2.45 11.43 27.53
N LEU A 249 -3.28 10.71 26.76
CA LEU A 249 -3.32 9.24 26.73
C LEU A 249 -2.33 8.63 25.71
N ARG A 250 -1.64 9.45 24.92
CA ARG A 250 -0.65 9.00 23.92
C ARG A 250 0.43 8.06 24.48
N PRO A 251 1.05 8.34 25.66
CA PRO A 251 2.09 7.46 26.17
C PRO A 251 1.58 6.05 26.48
N LEU A 252 0.33 5.93 26.96
CA LEU A 252 -0.31 4.65 27.22
C LEU A 252 -0.63 3.91 25.91
N GLU A 253 -1.08 4.64 24.91
CA GLU A 253 -1.36 4.13 23.56
C GLU A 253 -0.07 3.60 22.91
N GLU A 254 1.02 4.38 22.91
CA GLU A 254 2.32 3.99 22.37
C GLU A 254 2.88 2.75 23.09
N TRP A 255 2.80 2.72 24.41
CA TRP A 255 3.20 1.56 25.21
C TRP A 255 2.43 0.29 24.82
N LEU A 256 1.10 0.40 24.65
CA LEU A 256 0.25 -0.71 24.23
C LEU A 256 0.63 -1.20 22.82
N TYR A 257 0.87 -0.28 21.90
CA TYR A 257 1.31 -0.58 20.54
C TYR A 257 2.66 -1.30 20.49
N LEU A 258 3.64 -0.82 21.24
CA LEU A 258 4.96 -1.46 21.37
C LEU A 258 4.84 -2.88 21.93
N LYS A 259 3.99 -3.06 22.96
CA LYS A 259 3.74 -4.38 23.58
C LYS A 259 3.06 -5.37 22.62
N LEU A 260 2.25 -4.89 21.69
CA LEU A 260 1.59 -5.68 20.64
C LEU A 260 2.49 -5.90 19.41
N GLY A 261 3.69 -5.27 19.37
CA GLY A 261 4.64 -5.39 18.26
C GLY A 261 4.13 -4.69 16.97
N ALA A 262 3.30 -3.68 17.11
CA ALA A 262 2.94 -2.80 16.02
C ALA A 262 4.09 -1.82 15.72
N PRO A 263 4.32 -1.41 14.46
CA PRO A 263 5.30 -0.40 14.14
C PRO A 263 4.93 0.94 14.82
N PRO A 264 5.92 1.75 15.25
CA PRO A 264 5.65 3.05 15.83
C PRO A 264 4.88 3.92 14.83
N SER A 265 4.02 4.80 15.35
CA SER A 265 3.42 5.84 14.51
C SER A 265 4.54 6.73 13.95
N LEU A 266 4.43 7.09 12.68
CA LEU A 266 5.32 8.08 12.10
C LEU A 266 5.24 9.36 12.95
N PRO A 267 6.38 9.95 13.36
CA PRO A 267 6.37 11.21 14.09
C PRO A 267 5.70 12.28 13.23
N PRO A 268 5.04 13.28 13.84
CA PRO A 268 4.56 14.44 13.09
C PRO A 268 5.76 15.06 12.38
N ARG A 269 5.66 15.25 11.06
CA ARG A 269 6.73 15.84 10.27
C ARG A 269 6.97 17.28 10.73
N THR A 270 8.20 17.56 11.15
CA THR A 270 8.78 18.89 11.09
C THR A 270 9.37 19.05 9.69
N GLY A 271 8.86 20.01 8.93
CA GLY A 271 9.10 20.11 7.50
C GLY A 271 10.56 20.12 7.07
N THR A 272 10.86 19.28 6.09
CA THR A 272 11.73 19.55 4.94
C THR A 272 11.36 18.56 3.83
N ASN A 273 10.89 19.10 2.72
CA ASN A 273 10.41 18.39 1.55
C ASN A 273 11.54 17.91 0.61
N THR A 274 12.56 17.26 1.13
CA THR A 274 13.60 16.71 0.27
C THR A 274 13.54 15.19 0.36
N PRO A 275 13.19 14.49 -0.73
CA PRO A 275 13.35 13.04 -0.76
C PRO A 275 14.83 12.69 -0.54
N PRO A 276 15.15 11.55 0.10
CA PRO A 276 16.53 11.11 0.13
C PRO A 276 17.02 10.95 -1.32
N PRO A 277 18.27 11.32 -1.62
CA PRO A 277 18.83 11.13 -2.95
C PRO A 277 18.70 9.65 -3.34
N PRO A 278 18.42 9.35 -4.61
CA PRO A 278 18.45 7.97 -5.08
C PRO A 278 19.80 7.35 -4.71
N PRO A 279 19.83 6.06 -4.32
CA PRO A 279 21.11 5.42 -4.07
C PRO A 279 21.96 5.58 -5.33
N SER A 280 23.13 6.17 -5.16
CA SER A 280 24.08 6.32 -6.25
C SER A 280 24.28 4.96 -6.90
N ALA A 281 24.03 4.86 -8.20
CA ALA A 281 24.50 3.74 -8.98
C ALA A 281 26.02 3.68 -8.76
N ALA A 282 26.42 2.82 -7.82
CA ALA A 282 27.83 2.51 -7.63
C ALA A 282 28.25 1.79 -8.90
N GLY A 283 29.19 2.42 -9.60
CA GLY A 283 29.81 1.95 -10.83
C GLY A 283 30.53 0.62 -10.68
#